data_b28084809fc5ffb84a421d481a6cc5d2
#
_entry.id   b28084809fc5ffb84a421d481a6cc5d2
#
_cell.length_a   1.000
_cell.length_b   1.000
_cell.length_c   1.000
_cell.angle_alpha   90.00
_cell.angle_beta   90.00
_cell.angle_gamma   90.00
#
_symmetry.space_group_name_H-M   'P 1'
#
loop_
_entity.id
_entity.type
_entity.pdbx_description
1 polymer ?
#
loop_
_entity_poly.entity_id
_entity_poly.type
_entity_poly.pdbx_seq_one_letter_code
_entity_poly.pdbx_strand_id
1 'polypeptide(L)'
;MKRLILYIAGLIFLAGCSTTKHLPEGEILYTGQKPMIVLNRSETSVGEIAMEEVEAALATAPNNSLLGSSTIRYPFPFGLWIYNGFQKYEKGFGKWIFNKFAATPVLMSTVNPDIRQKAAVNLLRDYGYFNGSVSYKTFIDPKDSLKAKLQYTVNMRNPYFIDTV
;
A
#
# COMPACT_ATOMS: atom_id res chain seq x y z
N MET A 1 31.65 21.81 -21.28
CA MET A 1 31.00 20.54 -21.59
C MET A 1 30.46 19.83 -20.33
N LYS A 2 31.26 19.57 -19.29
CA LYS A 2 30.78 18.87 -18.06
C LYS A 2 29.61 19.57 -17.35
N ARG A 3 29.56 20.90 -17.26
CA ARG A 3 28.46 21.68 -16.67
C ARG A 3 27.20 21.61 -17.51
N LEU A 4 27.29 21.57 -18.83
CA LEU A 4 26.13 21.43 -19.73
C LEU A 4 25.49 20.05 -19.58
N ILE A 5 26.28 18.99 -19.44
CA ILE A 5 25.82 17.63 -19.19
C ILE A 5 25.05 17.53 -17.84
N LEU A 6 25.54 18.23 -16.81
CA LEU A 6 24.86 18.31 -15.51
C LEU A 6 23.52 19.04 -15.59
N TYR A 7 23.41 20.11 -16.38
CA TYR A 7 22.14 20.82 -16.60
C TYR A 7 21.14 19.97 -17.40
N ILE A 8 21.63 19.27 -18.44
CA ILE A 8 20.78 18.38 -19.26
C ILE A 8 20.33 17.17 -18.42
N ALA A 9 21.20 16.58 -17.60
CA ALA A 9 20.82 15.53 -16.69
C ALA A 9 19.79 16.01 -15.65
N GLY A 10 19.97 17.22 -15.09
CA GLY A 10 18.99 17.85 -14.19
C GLY A 10 17.62 18.11 -14.83
N LEU A 11 17.60 18.56 -16.09
CA LEU A 11 16.37 18.78 -16.86
C LEU A 11 15.63 17.47 -17.18
N ILE A 12 16.35 16.38 -17.45
CA ILE A 12 15.76 15.05 -17.67
C ILE A 12 15.11 14.53 -16.37
N PHE A 13 15.66 14.83 -15.20
CA PHE A 13 15.04 14.49 -13.92
C PHE A 13 13.79 15.33 -13.61
N LEU A 14 13.68 16.54 -14.15
CA LEU A 14 12.49 17.41 -13.98
C LEU A 14 11.36 17.09 -14.96
N ALA A 15 11.63 16.39 -16.06
CA ALA A 15 10.60 15.83 -16.94
C ALA A 15 9.91 14.69 -16.19
N GLY A 16 9.00 15.04 -15.28
CA GLY A 16 8.39 14.17 -14.32
C GLY A 16 7.85 12.89 -14.96
N CYS A 17 8.49 11.77 -14.66
CA CYS A 17 7.93 10.46 -14.97
C CYS A 17 6.64 10.30 -14.17
N SER A 18 5.50 10.56 -14.82
CA SER A 18 4.19 10.30 -14.24
C SER A 18 4.11 8.83 -13.84
N THR A 19 3.82 8.55 -12.58
CA THR A 19 3.62 7.18 -12.08
C THR A 19 2.27 6.60 -12.47
N THR A 20 1.37 7.43 -13.00
CA THR A 20 -0.02 7.09 -13.33
C THR A 20 -0.31 7.03 -14.82
N LYS A 21 0.70 7.26 -15.69
CA LYS A 21 0.53 7.39 -17.15
C LYS A 21 -0.05 6.16 -17.86
N HIS A 22 0.24 4.97 -17.35
CA HIS A 22 -0.17 3.69 -17.95
C HIS A 22 -0.97 2.83 -16.97
N LEU A 23 -1.79 3.47 -16.14
CA LEU A 23 -2.78 2.75 -15.35
C LEU A 23 -3.93 2.30 -16.25
N PRO A 24 -4.53 1.13 -15.98
CA PRO A 24 -5.76 0.72 -16.64
C PRO A 24 -6.88 1.75 -16.40
N GLU A 25 -7.83 1.85 -17.33
CA GLU A 25 -8.96 2.76 -17.20
C GLU A 25 -9.78 2.46 -15.94
N GLY A 26 -10.11 3.51 -15.20
CA GLY A 26 -10.89 3.42 -13.96
C GLY A 26 -10.09 2.98 -12.73
N GLU A 27 -8.79 2.68 -12.85
CA GLU A 27 -7.96 2.23 -11.75
C GLU A 27 -7.25 3.39 -11.03
N ILE A 28 -7.10 3.22 -9.72
CA ILE A 28 -6.40 4.15 -8.84
C ILE A 28 -5.14 3.48 -8.30
N LEU A 29 -4.01 4.16 -8.41
CA LEU A 29 -2.73 3.71 -7.86
C LEU A 29 -2.75 3.79 -6.35
N TYR A 30 -2.51 2.66 -5.69
CA TYR A 30 -2.32 2.62 -4.24
C TYR A 30 -0.94 3.16 -3.88
N THR A 31 -0.91 4.23 -3.11
CA THR A 31 0.34 4.89 -2.69
C THR A 31 0.69 4.63 -1.23
N GLY A 32 -0.03 3.74 -0.58
CA GLY A 32 0.25 3.26 0.76
C GLY A 32 -0.84 3.58 1.78
N GLN A 33 -0.52 3.28 3.02
CA GLN A 33 -1.43 3.38 4.14
C GLN A 33 -1.05 4.56 5.03
N LYS A 34 -2.06 5.27 5.53
CA LYS A 34 -1.92 6.20 6.65
C LYS A 34 -1.84 5.42 7.96
N PRO A 35 -1.32 6.01 9.03
CA PRO A 35 -1.35 5.39 10.35
C PRO A 35 -2.75 4.87 10.69
N MET A 36 -2.82 3.63 11.16
CA MET A 36 -4.06 3.00 11.59
C MET A 36 -4.59 3.69 12.85
N ILE A 37 -5.90 3.82 12.94
CA ILE A 37 -6.59 4.31 14.12
C ILE A 37 -7.09 3.09 14.89
N VAL A 38 -6.64 2.92 16.12
CA VAL A 38 -7.10 1.84 17.00
C VAL A 38 -7.91 2.45 18.13
N LEU A 39 -9.15 2.00 18.25
CA LEU A 39 -10.10 2.42 19.28
C LEU A 39 -10.32 1.24 20.25
N ASN A 40 -10.46 1.56 21.53
CA ASN A 40 -10.69 0.57 22.59
C ASN A 40 -9.69 -0.61 22.51
N ARG A 41 -8.41 -0.26 22.40
CA ARG A 41 -7.33 -1.26 22.37
C ARG A 41 -7.35 -2.05 23.66
N SER A 42 -7.27 -3.38 23.55
CA SER A 42 -7.11 -4.25 24.71
C SER A 42 -5.64 -4.30 25.14
N GLU A 43 -5.39 -4.17 26.44
CA GLU A 43 -4.05 -4.25 27.04
C GLU A 43 -3.70 -5.68 27.50
N THR A 44 -4.54 -6.68 27.20
CA THR A 44 -4.25 -8.07 27.49
C THR A 44 -3.30 -8.69 26.47
N SER A 45 -2.52 -9.67 26.86
CA SER A 45 -1.60 -10.38 25.94
C SER A 45 -2.34 -10.97 24.72
N VAL A 46 -3.56 -11.47 24.91
CA VAL A 46 -4.41 -11.96 23.83
C VAL A 46 -4.83 -10.83 22.91
N GLY A 47 -5.16 -9.66 23.48
CA GLY A 47 -5.52 -8.49 22.70
C GLY A 47 -4.37 -7.92 21.88
N GLU A 48 -3.17 -7.98 22.40
CA GLU A 48 -1.96 -7.55 21.66
C GLU A 48 -1.68 -8.50 20.48
N ILE A 49 -1.75 -9.81 20.68
CA ILE A 49 -1.60 -10.81 19.60
C ILE A 49 -2.68 -10.62 18.53
N ALA A 50 -3.95 -10.48 18.94
CA ALA A 50 -5.04 -10.23 18.02
C ALA A 50 -4.82 -8.98 17.18
N MET A 51 -4.31 -7.90 17.79
CA MET A 51 -4.03 -6.65 17.09
C MET A 51 -2.88 -6.77 16.12
N GLU A 52 -1.81 -7.48 16.49
CA GLU A 52 -0.67 -7.76 15.60
C GLU A 52 -1.09 -8.53 14.35
N GLU A 53 -1.92 -9.56 14.50
CA GLU A 53 -2.47 -10.31 13.36
C GLU A 53 -3.40 -9.46 12.48
N VAL A 54 -4.24 -8.63 13.08
CA VAL A 54 -5.09 -7.68 12.37
C VAL A 54 -4.24 -6.67 11.59
N GLU A 55 -3.20 -6.12 12.21
CA GLU A 55 -2.27 -5.20 11.54
C GLU A 55 -1.58 -5.89 10.35
N ALA A 56 -1.11 -7.11 10.52
CA ALA A 56 -0.50 -7.91 9.46
C ALA A 56 -1.47 -8.19 8.29
N ALA A 57 -2.73 -8.54 8.59
CA ALA A 57 -3.76 -8.79 7.58
C ALA A 57 -4.14 -7.52 6.78
N LEU A 58 -4.12 -6.36 7.43
CA LEU A 58 -4.43 -5.07 6.81
C LEU A 58 -3.22 -4.45 6.11
N ALA A 59 -2.00 -4.88 6.42
CA ALA A 59 -0.78 -4.33 5.83
C ALA A 59 -0.70 -4.64 4.34
N THR A 60 -0.41 -3.63 3.53
CA THR A 60 -0.15 -3.77 2.09
C THR A 60 1.02 -2.90 1.70
N ALA A 61 2.00 -3.52 1.05
CA ALA A 61 3.18 -2.83 0.57
C ALA A 61 2.85 -2.02 -0.69
N PRO A 62 3.15 -0.70 -0.73
CA PRO A 62 3.03 0.11 -1.95
C PRO A 62 4.22 -0.13 -2.90
N ASN A 63 4.13 0.39 -4.12
CA ASN A 63 5.15 0.21 -5.15
C ASN A 63 6.56 0.73 -4.80
N ASN A 64 6.67 1.64 -3.85
CA ASN A 64 7.95 2.16 -3.37
C ASN A 64 8.37 1.56 -2.02
N SER A 65 7.82 0.41 -1.65
CA SER A 65 8.21 -0.28 -0.43
C SER A 65 9.63 -0.82 -0.51
N LEU A 66 10.34 -0.75 0.60
CA LEU A 66 11.63 -1.40 0.75
C LEU A 66 11.43 -2.84 1.19
N LEU A 67 11.89 -3.79 0.38
CA LEU A 67 11.79 -5.23 0.67
C LEU A 67 10.37 -5.72 1.02
N GLY A 68 9.33 -5.10 0.42
CA GLY A 68 7.94 -5.48 0.68
C GLY A 68 7.32 -4.89 1.96
N SER A 69 8.03 -4.01 2.67
CA SER A 69 7.50 -3.37 3.88
C SER A 69 6.32 -2.44 3.59
N SER A 70 5.29 -2.50 4.42
CA SER A 70 4.18 -1.54 4.37
C SER A 70 4.56 -0.15 4.89
N THR A 71 5.61 -0.05 5.69
CA THR A 71 6.03 1.16 6.41
C THR A 71 7.31 1.78 5.87
N ILE A 72 8.32 0.98 5.53
CA ILE A 72 9.61 1.46 5.05
C ILE A 72 9.56 1.64 3.53
N ARG A 73 9.89 2.84 3.06
CA ARG A 73 9.74 3.24 1.66
C ARG A 73 11.00 3.87 1.08
N TYR A 74 11.24 3.61 -0.19
CA TYR A 74 12.18 4.41 -0.96
C TYR A 74 11.57 5.79 -1.26
N PRO A 75 12.40 6.85 -1.32
CA PRO A 75 11.93 8.19 -1.66
C PRO A 75 11.36 8.27 -3.09
N PHE A 76 11.77 7.37 -3.98
CA PHE A 76 11.39 7.38 -5.39
C PHE A 76 10.83 6.01 -5.83
N PRO A 77 9.72 5.98 -6.59
CA PRO A 77 9.12 4.75 -7.10
C PRO A 77 9.81 4.27 -8.39
N PHE A 78 11.11 3.91 -8.32
CA PHE A 78 11.90 3.53 -9.48
C PHE A 78 11.27 2.43 -10.33
N GLY A 79 10.71 1.40 -9.70
CA GLY A 79 10.07 0.30 -10.40
C GLY A 79 8.90 0.74 -11.27
N LEU A 80 8.09 1.70 -10.79
CA LEU A 80 7.00 2.29 -11.58
C LEU A 80 7.51 3.18 -12.71
N TRP A 81 8.58 3.92 -12.49
CA TRP A 81 9.18 4.73 -13.55
C TRP A 81 9.71 3.86 -14.69
N ILE A 82 10.37 2.75 -14.34
CA ILE A 82 10.83 1.77 -15.33
C ILE A 82 9.65 1.10 -16.02
N TYR A 83 8.62 0.71 -15.29
CA TYR A 83 7.39 0.16 -15.85
C TYR A 83 6.80 1.11 -16.91
N ASN A 84 6.57 2.37 -16.55
CA ASN A 84 5.96 3.36 -17.44
C ASN A 84 6.87 3.78 -18.62
N GLY A 85 8.19 3.78 -18.43
CA GLY A 85 9.15 4.19 -19.46
C GLY A 85 9.48 3.09 -20.45
N PHE A 86 9.50 1.84 -20.01
CA PHE A 86 10.02 0.72 -20.79
C PHE A 86 8.96 -0.32 -21.19
N GLN A 87 7.69 -0.15 -20.81
CA GLN A 87 6.59 -1.08 -21.11
C GLN A 87 6.43 -1.36 -22.62
N LYS A 88 6.74 -0.39 -23.48
CA LYS A 88 6.60 -0.50 -24.95
C LYS A 88 7.72 -1.27 -25.63
N TYR A 89 8.82 -1.56 -24.94
CA TYR A 89 9.96 -2.28 -25.55
C TYR A 89 9.72 -3.78 -25.54
N GLU A 90 9.59 -4.36 -26.73
CA GLU A 90 9.38 -5.81 -26.89
C GLU A 90 10.69 -6.61 -26.96
N LYS A 91 11.81 -5.98 -27.38
CA LYS A 91 13.11 -6.63 -27.59
C LYS A 91 14.27 -5.72 -27.15
N GLY A 92 15.46 -6.31 -27.02
CA GLY A 92 16.71 -5.59 -26.77
C GLY A 92 16.88 -5.14 -25.31
N PHE A 93 17.77 -4.16 -25.12
CA PHE A 93 18.19 -3.67 -23.81
C PHE A 93 17.03 -3.07 -22.99
N GLY A 94 16.07 -2.39 -23.65
CA GLY A 94 14.89 -1.82 -22.99
C GLY A 94 13.99 -2.91 -22.37
N LYS A 95 13.79 -4.04 -23.10
CA LYS A 95 13.04 -5.19 -22.58
C LYS A 95 13.76 -5.87 -21.41
N TRP A 96 15.07 -5.95 -21.46
CA TRP A 96 15.89 -6.51 -20.38
C TRP A 96 15.76 -5.64 -19.10
N ILE A 97 15.85 -4.30 -19.22
CA ILE A 97 15.62 -3.38 -18.08
C ILE A 97 14.22 -3.57 -17.53
N PHE A 98 13.20 -3.62 -18.37
CA PHE A 98 11.82 -3.83 -17.95
C PHE A 98 11.68 -5.11 -17.14
N ASN A 99 12.12 -6.24 -17.68
CA ASN A 99 11.99 -7.54 -17.02
C ASN A 99 12.75 -7.63 -15.68
N LYS A 100 13.84 -6.85 -15.53
CA LYS A 100 14.70 -6.92 -14.35
C LYS A 100 14.26 -5.97 -13.23
N PHE A 101 13.72 -4.80 -13.57
CA PHE A 101 13.54 -3.70 -12.62
C PHE A 101 12.15 -3.06 -12.62
N ALA A 102 11.27 -3.39 -13.56
CA ALA A 102 9.92 -2.86 -13.57
C ALA A 102 9.11 -3.47 -12.40
N ALA A 103 8.34 -2.63 -11.72
CA ALA A 103 7.36 -3.05 -10.73
C ALA A 103 5.95 -2.84 -11.27
N THR A 104 5.14 -3.89 -11.24
CA THR A 104 3.72 -3.78 -11.59
C THR A 104 3.01 -2.82 -10.65
N PRO A 105 2.17 -1.89 -11.18
CA PRO A 105 1.43 -0.97 -10.33
C PRO A 105 0.55 -1.72 -9.31
N VAL A 106 0.66 -1.37 -8.04
CA VAL A 106 -0.27 -1.83 -7.01
C VAL A 106 -1.51 -0.95 -7.09
N LEU A 107 -2.62 -1.54 -7.51
CA LEU A 107 -3.90 -0.86 -7.73
C LEU A 107 -4.81 -1.00 -6.51
N MET A 108 -5.75 -0.07 -6.33
CA MET A 108 -6.75 -0.17 -5.26
C MET A 108 -7.60 -1.43 -5.38
N SER A 109 -7.96 -1.84 -6.61
CA SER A 109 -8.65 -3.10 -6.88
C SER A 109 -7.84 -4.33 -6.43
N THR A 110 -6.52 -4.30 -6.63
CA THR A 110 -5.63 -5.39 -6.20
C THR A 110 -5.48 -5.44 -4.68
N VAL A 111 -5.41 -4.28 -4.02
CA VAL A 111 -5.35 -4.20 -2.55
C VAL A 111 -6.62 -4.78 -1.92
N ASN A 112 -7.77 -4.58 -2.55
CA ASN A 112 -9.07 -5.07 -2.15
C ASN A 112 -9.38 -4.81 -0.66
N PRO A 113 -9.57 -3.55 -0.26
CA PRO A 113 -9.73 -3.19 1.14
C PRO A 113 -10.96 -3.82 1.80
N ASP A 114 -12.02 -4.14 1.03
CA ASP A 114 -13.22 -4.80 1.55
C ASP A 114 -12.94 -6.23 2.03
N ILE A 115 -12.17 -7.00 1.26
CA ILE A 115 -11.80 -8.37 1.65
C ILE A 115 -10.89 -8.32 2.88
N ARG A 116 -9.92 -7.40 2.91
CA ARG A 116 -9.02 -7.23 4.07
C ARG A 116 -9.76 -6.81 5.33
N GLN A 117 -10.72 -5.89 5.20
CA GLN A 117 -11.60 -5.50 6.30
C GLN A 117 -12.36 -6.71 6.87
N LYS A 118 -12.97 -7.54 6.02
CA LYS A 118 -13.69 -8.74 6.44
C LYS A 118 -12.77 -9.76 7.12
N ALA A 119 -11.59 -9.98 6.57
CA ALA A 119 -10.58 -10.86 7.18
C ALA A 119 -10.17 -10.36 8.57
N ALA A 120 -9.89 -9.08 8.71
CA ALA A 120 -9.54 -8.47 10.00
C ALA A 120 -10.67 -8.56 11.04
N VAL A 121 -11.93 -8.41 10.62
CA VAL A 121 -13.09 -8.62 11.53
C VAL A 121 -13.18 -10.08 11.97
N ASN A 122 -12.92 -11.03 11.08
CA ASN A 122 -12.92 -12.45 11.46
C ASN A 122 -11.79 -12.76 12.44
N LEU A 123 -10.58 -12.23 12.21
CA LEU A 123 -9.48 -12.36 13.17
C LEU A 123 -9.85 -11.81 14.55
N LEU A 124 -10.48 -10.65 14.63
CA LEU A 124 -10.97 -10.13 15.92
C LEU A 124 -11.92 -11.14 16.62
N ARG A 125 -12.83 -11.75 15.86
CA ARG A 125 -13.78 -12.74 16.40
C ARG A 125 -13.09 -14.01 16.88
N ASP A 126 -12.07 -14.47 16.16
CA ASP A 126 -11.29 -15.67 16.52
C ASP A 126 -10.60 -15.50 17.89
N TYR A 127 -10.28 -14.26 18.27
CA TYR A 127 -9.73 -13.88 19.57
C TYR A 127 -10.78 -13.46 20.60
N GLY A 128 -12.08 -13.69 20.32
CA GLY A 128 -13.19 -13.40 21.26
C GLY A 128 -13.75 -11.97 21.17
N TYR A 129 -13.26 -11.13 20.26
CA TYR A 129 -13.76 -9.76 20.06
C TYR A 129 -14.95 -9.73 19.11
N PHE A 130 -16.04 -10.40 19.45
CA PHE A 130 -17.23 -10.57 18.59
C PHE A 130 -17.90 -9.26 18.19
N ASN A 131 -17.81 -8.22 19.03
CA ASN A 131 -18.32 -6.88 18.75
C ASN A 131 -17.27 -5.97 18.10
N GLY A 132 -16.07 -6.50 17.80
CA GLY A 132 -15.02 -5.78 17.11
C GLY A 132 -15.47 -5.40 15.70
N SER A 133 -14.99 -4.25 15.25
CA SER A 133 -15.27 -3.74 13.91
C SER A 133 -14.04 -3.12 13.27
N VAL A 134 -13.96 -3.26 11.96
CA VAL A 134 -12.93 -2.65 11.15
C VAL A 134 -13.61 -1.84 10.04
N SER A 135 -13.14 -0.66 9.79
CA SER A 135 -13.58 0.18 8.67
C SER A 135 -12.37 0.80 7.97
N TYR A 136 -12.56 1.29 6.76
CA TYR A 136 -11.50 2.00 6.06
C TYR A 136 -12.02 3.27 5.37
N LYS A 137 -11.11 4.20 5.12
CA LYS A 137 -11.34 5.38 4.28
C LYS A 137 -10.27 5.47 3.22
N THR A 138 -10.69 5.84 2.01
CA THR A 138 -9.82 6.14 0.89
C THR A 138 -9.56 7.63 0.84
N PHE A 139 -8.28 8.02 0.76
CA PHE A 139 -7.84 9.40 0.66
C PHE A 139 -7.20 9.62 -0.71
N ILE A 140 -7.91 10.27 -1.59
CA ILE A 140 -7.40 10.66 -2.91
C ILE A 140 -6.34 11.74 -2.73
N ASP A 141 -5.26 11.67 -3.50
CA ASP A 141 -4.22 12.68 -3.49
C ASP A 141 -4.76 13.98 -4.15
N PRO A 142 -4.70 15.13 -3.47
CA PRO A 142 -5.22 16.39 -4.03
C PRO A 142 -4.46 16.86 -5.27
N LYS A 143 -3.25 16.35 -5.53
CA LYS A 143 -2.42 16.69 -6.69
C LYS A 143 -2.61 15.72 -7.87
N ASP A 144 -3.10 14.52 -7.61
CA ASP A 144 -3.26 13.49 -8.64
C ASP A 144 -4.41 12.55 -8.26
N SER A 145 -5.57 12.77 -8.86
CA SER A 145 -6.79 11.99 -8.59
C SER A 145 -6.67 10.48 -8.87
N LEU A 146 -5.66 10.09 -9.64
CA LEU A 146 -5.34 8.68 -9.91
C LEU A 146 -4.49 8.03 -8.82
N LYS A 147 -4.25 8.72 -7.69
CA LYS A 147 -3.49 8.22 -6.54
C LYS A 147 -4.34 8.27 -5.27
N ALA A 148 -4.24 7.23 -4.47
CA ALA A 148 -4.92 7.21 -3.18
C ALA A 148 -4.13 6.46 -2.11
N LYS A 149 -4.44 6.81 -0.85
CA LYS A 149 -4.00 6.11 0.36
C LYS A 149 -5.20 5.52 1.08
N LEU A 150 -4.97 4.43 1.80
CA LEU A 150 -5.96 3.87 2.72
C LEU A 150 -5.66 4.28 4.16
N GLN A 151 -6.69 4.37 4.97
CA GLN A 151 -6.59 4.43 6.42
C GLN A 151 -7.61 3.48 7.01
N TYR A 152 -7.16 2.52 7.79
CA TYR A 152 -8.02 1.63 8.53
C TYR A 152 -8.29 2.17 9.94
N THR A 153 -9.49 1.92 10.42
CA THR A 153 -9.89 2.16 11.81
C THR A 153 -10.37 0.83 12.38
N VAL A 154 -9.69 0.36 13.41
CA VAL A 154 -9.99 -0.86 14.14
C VAL A 154 -10.58 -0.48 15.48
N ASN A 155 -11.75 -1.03 15.83
CA ASN A 155 -12.37 -0.87 17.13
C ASN A 155 -12.51 -2.26 17.75
N MET A 156 -11.67 -2.58 18.75
CA MET A 156 -11.63 -3.92 19.34
C MET A 156 -12.81 -4.19 20.24
N ARG A 157 -13.24 -3.19 21.03
CA ARG A 157 -14.25 -3.35 22.10
C ARG A 157 -13.82 -4.40 23.14
N ASN A 158 -14.78 -4.88 23.94
CA ASN A 158 -14.50 -5.84 24.99
C ASN A 158 -14.54 -7.27 24.42
N PRO A 159 -13.59 -8.13 24.81
CA PRO A 159 -13.64 -9.55 24.46
C PRO A 159 -14.69 -10.29 25.28
N TYR A 160 -15.17 -11.40 24.75
CA TYR A 160 -16.01 -12.34 25.47
C TYR A 160 -15.14 -13.51 25.94
N PHE A 161 -15.38 -13.93 27.17
CA PHE A 161 -14.72 -15.10 27.77
C PHE A 161 -15.79 -16.15 28.13
N ILE A 162 -15.41 -17.41 28.05
CA ILE A 162 -16.22 -18.50 28.59
C ILE A 162 -15.99 -18.53 30.10
N ASP A 163 -17.04 -18.27 30.88
CA ASP A 163 -16.95 -18.18 32.33
C ASP A 163 -17.03 -19.59 33.00
N THR A 164 -17.84 -20.48 32.43
CA THR A 164 -18.03 -21.86 32.94
C THR A 164 -18.25 -22.82 31.77
N VAL A 165 -17.67 -24.01 31.89
CA VAL A 165 -17.89 -25.17 31.00
C VAL A 165 -18.54 -26.29 31.81
#